data_712002f0f8e0879475d8483457e290e6
#
_entry.id   712002f0f8e0879475d8483457e290e6
#
_cell.length_a   1.000
_cell.length_b   1.000
_cell.length_c   1.000
_cell.angle_alpha   90.00
_cell.angle_beta   90.00
_cell.angle_gamma   90.00
#
_symmetry.space_group_name_H-M   'P 1'
#
loop_
_entity.id
_entity.type
_entity.pdbx_description
1 polymer ?
#
loop_
_entity_poly.entity_id
_entity_poly.type
_entity_poly.pdbx_seq_one_letter_code
_entity_poly.pdbx_strand_id
1 'polypeptide(L)'
;GAMVRPGIPGCVGRTMDLLWRSVFLGGDRGQGFEADLAEVGVGVGDPSEELAEFLRQARDVEFSLSDARRRLAEIDGYRIEMLAFMDDFDVIVGPAMPGPAKPHHHGLVEIDDFSHLMVHNLTGWPAVVVRCGTSSGGLPIGVQIASRPWQDATALAVAAHLESVFGGWQPPPAVSSQ
;
A
#
# COMPACT_ATOMS: atom_id res chain seq x y z
N GLY A 1 -22.21 14.76 13.43
CA GLY A 1 -21.78 13.51 12.81
C GLY A 1 -21.06 13.79 11.51
N ALA A 2 -20.27 12.85 11.00
CA ALA A 2 -19.59 12.98 9.72
C ALA A 2 -20.58 12.79 8.55
N MET A 3 -20.37 13.52 7.47
CA MET A 3 -21.05 13.25 6.21
C MET A 3 -20.20 12.25 5.39
N VAL A 4 -20.82 11.17 4.95
CA VAL A 4 -20.15 10.14 4.16
C VAL A 4 -20.72 10.14 2.75
N ARG A 5 -19.85 10.19 1.74
CA ARG A 5 -20.19 10.09 0.33
C ARG A 5 -19.30 9.04 -0.35
N PRO A 6 -19.83 8.18 -1.21
CA PRO A 6 -18.99 7.30 -2.02
C PRO A 6 -18.21 8.12 -3.05
N GLY A 7 -16.96 7.72 -3.29
CA GLY A 7 -16.12 8.35 -4.30
C GLY A 7 -14.82 7.58 -4.49
N ILE A 8 -14.31 7.61 -5.71
CA ILE A 8 -13.02 7.00 -6.07
C ILE A 8 -12.26 8.03 -6.91
N PRO A 9 -11.03 8.41 -6.54
CA PRO A 9 -10.21 9.31 -7.38
C PRO A 9 -9.96 8.67 -8.75
N GLY A 10 -10.12 9.46 -9.84
CA GLY A 10 -9.99 8.94 -11.21
C GLY A 10 -8.60 8.39 -11.54
N CYS A 11 -7.57 8.83 -10.83
CA CYS A 11 -6.18 8.40 -11.04
C CYS A 11 -5.84 7.03 -10.44
N VAL A 12 -6.65 6.47 -9.54
CA VAL A 12 -6.33 5.24 -8.76
C VAL A 12 -5.98 4.05 -9.65
N GLY A 13 -6.59 3.92 -10.83
CA GLY A 13 -6.27 2.84 -11.76
C GLY A 13 -4.82 2.85 -12.27
N ARG A 14 -4.07 3.96 -12.12
CA ARG A 14 -2.65 4.06 -12.51
C ARG A 14 -1.67 3.75 -11.38
N THR A 15 -2.17 3.54 -10.16
CA THR A 15 -1.33 3.40 -8.96
C THR A 15 -0.29 2.29 -9.12
N MET A 16 -0.74 1.11 -9.51
CA MET A 16 0.14 -0.08 -9.59
C MET A 16 1.21 0.09 -10.66
N ASP A 17 0.88 0.59 -11.85
CA ASP A 17 1.89 0.85 -12.90
C ASP A 17 2.92 1.87 -12.42
N LEU A 18 2.47 3.00 -11.85
CA LEU A 18 3.36 4.06 -11.39
C LEU A 18 4.25 3.61 -10.23
N LEU A 19 3.69 2.96 -9.23
CA LEU A 19 4.45 2.54 -8.06
C LEU A 19 5.32 1.33 -8.35
N TRP A 20 4.73 0.26 -8.90
CA TRP A 20 5.44 -0.99 -9.11
C TRP A 20 6.61 -0.82 -10.07
N ARG A 21 6.34 -0.32 -11.27
CA ARG A 21 7.37 -0.19 -12.29
C ARG A 21 8.37 0.93 -12.00
N SER A 22 7.93 2.04 -11.41
CA SER A 22 8.80 3.20 -11.25
C SER A 22 9.56 3.24 -9.93
N VAL A 23 8.98 2.68 -8.86
CA VAL A 23 9.58 2.71 -7.52
C VAL A 23 10.17 1.34 -7.17
N PHE A 24 9.37 0.28 -7.22
CA PHE A 24 9.83 -1.05 -6.79
C PHE A 24 10.80 -1.70 -7.78
N LEU A 25 10.47 -1.71 -9.07
CA LEU A 25 11.36 -2.29 -10.09
C LEU A 25 12.50 -1.34 -10.50
N GLY A 26 12.40 -0.03 -10.13
CA GLY A 26 13.48 0.95 -10.21
C GLY A 26 13.90 1.40 -11.61
N GLY A 27 13.76 0.59 -12.63
CA GLY A 27 14.14 0.92 -14.00
C GLY A 27 15.63 0.85 -14.29
N ASP A 28 16.43 0.26 -13.40
CA ASP A 28 17.87 0.06 -13.49
C ASP A 28 18.28 -1.41 -13.64
N ARG A 29 17.33 -2.26 -14.06
CA ARG A 29 17.49 -3.71 -14.17
C ARG A 29 17.73 -4.40 -12.82
N GLY A 30 17.26 -3.80 -11.73
CA GLY A 30 17.38 -4.35 -10.37
C GLY A 30 18.76 -4.14 -9.74
N GLN A 31 19.68 -3.39 -10.38
CA GLN A 31 21.05 -3.21 -9.88
C GLN A 31 21.08 -2.47 -8.54
N GLY A 32 20.25 -1.43 -8.37
CA GLY A 32 20.15 -0.71 -7.10
C GLY A 32 19.64 -1.61 -5.98
N PHE A 33 18.60 -2.39 -6.23
CA PHE A 33 18.07 -3.30 -5.23
C PHE A 33 19.07 -4.40 -4.84
N GLU A 34 19.80 -4.97 -5.81
CA GLU A 34 20.86 -5.96 -5.53
C GLU A 34 22.02 -5.31 -4.72
N ALA A 35 22.35 -4.03 -5.00
CA ALA A 35 23.35 -3.31 -4.25
C ALA A 35 22.91 -3.04 -2.80
N ASP A 36 21.67 -2.63 -2.59
CA ASP A 36 21.09 -2.42 -1.26
C ASP A 36 21.09 -3.71 -0.42
N LEU A 37 20.74 -4.84 -1.03
CA LEU A 37 20.80 -6.15 -0.37
C LEU A 37 22.25 -6.51 0.02
N ALA A 38 23.21 -6.27 -0.86
CA ALA A 38 24.62 -6.53 -0.59
C ALA A 38 25.16 -5.66 0.56
N GLU A 39 24.73 -4.39 0.66
CA GLU A 39 25.12 -3.48 1.73
C GLU A 39 24.67 -3.99 3.11
N VAL A 40 23.49 -4.62 3.19
CA VAL A 40 23.02 -5.24 4.44
C VAL A 40 23.48 -6.69 4.64
N GLY A 41 24.39 -7.16 3.78
CA GLY A 41 24.99 -8.49 3.89
C GLY A 41 24.10 -9.63 3.39
N VAL A 42 23.07 -9.34 2.64
CA VAL A 42 22.19 -10.34 2.02
C VAL A 42 22.69 -10.66 0.62
N GLY A 43 23.19 -11.87 0.41
CA GLY A 43 23.54 -12.36 -0.93
C GLY A 43 22.30 -12.87 -1.69
N VAL A 44 22.27 -12.60 -2.99
CA VAL A 44 21.20 -13.10 -3.89
C VAL A 44 21.50 -14.49 -4.49
N GLY A 45 22.45 -15.23 -3.89
CA GLY A 45 22.88 -16.51 -4.45
C GLY A 45 21.87 -17.66 -4.33
N ASP A 46 20.96 -17.59 -3.34
CA ASP A 46 19.86 -18.56 -3.14
C ASP A 46 18.62 -17.81 -2.62
N PRO A 47 17.98 -17.01 -3.46
CA PRO A 47 16.82 -16.21 -3.06
C PRO A 47 15.58 -17.07 -2.88
N SER A 48 14.63 -16.62 -2.04
CA SER A 48 13.30 -17.22 -2.03
C SER A 48 12.65 -17.11 -3.41
N GLU A 49 11.62 -17.92 -3.67
CA GLU A 49 10.92 -17.92 -4.94
C GLU A 49 10.34 -16.53 -5.26
N GLU A 50 9.81 -15.84 -4.25
CA GLU A 50 9.25 -14.49 -4.39
C GLU A 50 10.34 -13.45 -4.74
N LEU A 51 11.50 -13.53 -4.09
CA LEU A 51 12.62 -12.63 -4.39
C LEU A 51 13.20 -12.91 -5.77
N ALA A 52 13.31 -14.18 -6.16
CA ALA A 52 13.76 -14.56 -7.49
C ALA A 52 12.83 -14.01 -8.58
N GLU A 53 11.52 -14.12 -8.37
CA GLU A 53 10.51 -13.57 -9.29
C GLU A 53 10.58 -12.05 -9.36
N PHE A 54 10.70 -11.37 -8.21
CA PHE A 54 10.87 -9.91 -8.17
C PHE A 54 12.11 -9.47 -8.96
N LEU A 55 13.26 -10.09 -8.72
CA LEU A 55 14.51 -9.77 -9.44
C LEU A 55 14.38 -10.05 -10.94
N ARG A 56 13.68 -11.11 -11.33
CA ARG A 56 13.42 -11.40 -12.73
C ARG A 56 12.62 -10.26 -13.38
N GLN A 57 11.57 -9.79 -12.74
CA GLN A 57 10.78 -8.66 -13.23
C GLN A 57 11.60 -7.37 -13.28
N ALA A 58 12.42 -7.10 -12.24
CA ALA A 58 13.25 -5.91 -12.20
C ALA A 58 14.29 -5.87 -13.34
N ARG A 59 14.88 -7.02 -13.69
CA ARG A 59 15.85 -7.14 -14.80
C ARG A 59 15.24 -6.83 -16.18
N ASP A 60 13.94 -6.98 -16.32
CA ASP A 60 13.20 -6.68 -17.57
C ASP A 60 12.83 -5.17 -17.67
N VAL A 61 13.09 -4.37 -16.62
CA VAL A 61 12.72 -2.95 -16.58
C VAL A 61 13.98 -2.09 -16.64
N GLU A 62 14.09 -1.29 -17.68
CA GLU A 62 15.16 -0.31 -17.88
C GLU A 62 14.56 1.02 -18.32
N PHE A 63 14.98 2.10 -17.65
CA PHE A 63 14.58 3.46 -17.99
C PHE A 63 15.79 4.28 -18.45
N SER A 64 15.63 4.99 -19.55
CA SER A 64 16.52 6.10 -19.85
C SER A 64 16.30 7.22 -18.82
N LEU A 65 17.26 8.15 -18.71
CA LEU A 65 17.08 9.32 -17.86
C LEU A 65 15.83 10.15 -18.24
N SER A 66 15.50 10.20 -19.52
CA SER A 66 14.27 10.87 -19.98
C SER A 66 13.01 10.13 -19.56
N ASP A 67 13.03 8.78 -19.56
CA ASP A 67 11.91 7.98 -19.07
C ASP A 67 11.71 8.15 -17.57
N ALA A 68 12.80 8.10 -16.80
CA ALA A 68 12.75 8.31 -15.36
C ALA A 68 12.16 9.69 -15.00
N ARG A 69 12.59 10.75 -15.71
CA ARG A 69 12.03 12.09 -15.52
C ARG A 69 10.55 12.16 -15.85
N ARG A 70 10.13 11.52 -16.93
CA ARG A 70 8.72 11.45 -17.31
C ARG A 70 7.89 10.73 -16.23
N ARG A 71 8.38 9.59 -15.72
CA ARG A 71 7.72 8.84 -14.66
C ARG A 71 7.57 9.64 -13.37
N LEU A 72 8.59 10.38 -12.98
CA LEU A 72 8.49 11.30 -11.82
C LEU A 72 7.42 12.36 -12.04
N ALA A 73 7.35 12.97 -13.23
CA ALA A 73 6.31 13.94 -13.55
C ALA A 73 4.89 13.31 -13.55
N GLU A 74 4.75 12.06 -13.98
CA GLU A 74 3.49 11.31 -13.91
C GLU A 74 3.07 11.05 -12.46
N ILE A 75 4.02 10.74 -11.56
CA ILE A 75 3.77 10.58 -10.12
C ILE A 75 3.32 11.92 -9.50
N ASP A 76 3.98 13.03 -9.86
CA ASP A 76 3.56 14.34 -9.38
C ASP A 76 2.16 14.73 -9.90
N GLY A 77 1.87 14.43 -11.17
CA GLY A 77 0.52 14.58 -11.73
C GLY A 77 -0.53 13.77 -10.98
N TYR A 78 -0.20 12.52 -10.63
CA TYR A 78 -1.05 11.65 -9.82
C TYR A 78 -1.35 12.29 -8.45
N ARG A 79 -0.32 12.81 -7.76
CA ARG A 79 -0.47 13.49 -6.47
C ARG A 79 -1.37 14.73 -6.55
N ILE A 80 -1.25 15.50 -7.63
CA ILE A 80 -2.10 16.66 -7.88
C ILE A 80 -3.57 16.26 -8.07
N GLU A 81 -3.83 15.21 -8.86
CA GLU A 81 -5.19 14.70 -9.05
C GLU A 81 -5.79 14.17 -7.73
N MET A 82 -5.00 13.48 -6.91
CA MET A 82 -5.42 13.05 -5.59
C MET A 82 -5.75 14.23 -4.66
N LEU A 83 -4.93 15.29 -4.66
CA LEU A 83 -5.19 16.49 -3.88
C LEU A 83 -6.48 17.19 -4.32
N ALA A 84 -6.70 17.32 -5.64
CA ALA A 84 -7.93 17.90 -6.18
C ALA A 84 -9.19 17.09 -5.77
N PHE A 85 -9.09 15.75 -5.78
CA PHE A 85 -10.20 14.92 -5.26
C PHE A 85 -10.50 15.21 -3.79
N MET A 86 -9.47 15.47 -2.98
CA MET A 86 -9.61 15.77 -1.55
C MET A 86 -10.12 17.18 -1.25
N ASP A 87 -10.35 18.04 -2.26
CA ASP A 87 -10.94 19.36 -2.01
C ASP A 87 -12.36 19.27 -1.41
N ASP A 88 -13.05 18.17 -1.67
CA ASP A 88 -14.39 17.88 -1.17
C ASP A 88 -14.42 16.96 0.07
N PHE A 89 -13.28 16.49 0.55
CA PHE A 89 -13.20 15.47 1.61
C PHE A 89 -12.09 15.78 2.63
N ASP A 90 -12.36 15.48 3.89
CA ASP A 90 -11.36 15.55 4.98
C ASP A 90 -10.49 14.29 5.02
N VAL A 91 -11.10 13.13 4.77
CA VAL A 91 -10.44 11.81 4.75
C VAL A 91 -11.03 10.90 3.67
N ILE A 92 -10.23 9.95 3.22
CA ILE A 92 -10.68 8.79 2.46
C ILE A 92 -10.73 7.60 3.41
N VAL A 93 -11.85 6.88 3.42
CA VAL A 93 -12.02 5.65 4.22
C VAL A 93 -12.27 4.50 3.26
N GLY A 94 -11.49 3.45 3.39
CA GLY A 94 -11.61 2.27 2.52
C GLY A 94 -11.02 1.02 3.15
N PRO A 95 -11.15 -0.14 2.51
CA PRO A 95 -10.51 -1.35 2.98
C PRO A 95 -8.98 -1.20 2.92
N ALA A 96 -8.28 -1.72 3.93
CA ALA A 96 -6.82 -1.81 3.87
C ALA A 96 -6.36 -2.85 2.84
N MET A 97 -7.08 -3.96 2.75
CA MET A 97 -6.83 -5.07 1.84
C MET A 97 -8.17 -5.55 1.25
N PRO A 98 -8.19 -6.18 0.06
CA PRO A 98 -9.41 -6.73 -0.55
C PRO A 98 -10.07 -7.83 0.27
N GLY A 99 -9.34 -8.45 1.18
CA GLY A 99 -9.82 -9.55 2.02
C GLY A 99 -9.02 -9.70 3.32
N PRO A 100 -9.33 -10.71 4.13
CA PRO A 100 -8.58 -11.06 5.31
C PRO A 100 -7.19 -11.61 4.95
N ALA A 101 -6.31 -11.77 5.95
CA ALA A 101 -4.99 -12.36 5.75
C ALA A 101 -5.10 -13.71 5.02
N LYS A 102 -4.20 -13.92 4.06
CA LYS A 102 -4.10 -15.17 3.30
C LYS A 102 -3.30 -16.21 4.08
N PRO A 103 -3.47 -17.51 3.79
CA PRO A 103 -2.62 -18.56 4.33
C PRO A 103 -1.14 -18.32 4.01
N HIS A 104 -0.25 -18.86 4.86
CA HIS A 104 1.18 -18.85 4.56
C HIS A 104 1.47 -19.53 3.22
N HIS A 105 2.50 -19.11 2.53
CA HIS A 105 2.91 -19.56 1.19
C HIS A 105 1.98 -19.16 0.03
N HIS A 106 0.97 -18.37 0.27
CA HIS A 106 0.36 -17.56 -0.78
C HIS A 106 1.24 -16.33 -1.01
N GLY A 107 2.31 -16.49 -1.75
CA GLY A 107 3.34 -15.48 -1.95
C GLY A 107 2.82 -14.14 -2.49
N LEU A 108 3.76 -13.24 -2.81
CA LEU A 108 3.50 -11.94 -3.49
C LEU A 108 2.89 -12.10 -4.90
N VAL A 109 2.38 -13.28 -5.24
CA VAL A 109 1.85 -13.62 -6.56
C VAL A 109 0.65 -12.75 -6.96
N GLU A 110 -0.05 -12.17 -5.98
CA GLU A 110 -1.17 -11.27 -6.24
C GLU A 110 -0.87 -9.87 -5.68
N ILE A 111 0.07 -9.18 -6.33
CA ILE A 111 0.46 -7.81 -5.98
C ILE A 111 -0.75 -6.86 -5.95
N ASP A 112 -1.79 -7.15 -6.72
CA ASP A 112 -3.03 -6.37 -6.74
C ASP A 112 -3.76 -6.36 -5.40
N ASP A 113 -3.53 -7.35 -4.53
CA ASP A 113 -4.05 -7.36 -3.18
C ASP A 113 -3.57 -6.17 -2.35
N PHE A 114 -2.40 -5.62 -2.66
CA PHE A 114 -1.85 -4.45 -2.00
C PHE A 114 -2.29 -3.12 -2.63
N SER A 115 -3.09 -3.16 -3.69
CA SER A 115 -3.48 -1.98 -4.47
C SER A 115 -4.07 -0.86 -3.62
N HIS A 116 -4.86 -1.19 -2.60
CA HIS A 116 -5.45 -0.21 -1.68
C HIS A 116 -4.42 0.53 -0.82
N LEU A 117 -3.36 -0.15 -0.39
CA LEU A 117 -2.25 0.44 0.37
C LEU A 117 -1.32 1.25 -0.53
N MET A 118 -1.12 0.79 -1.76
CA MET A 118 -0.17 1.37 -2.71
C MET A 118 -0.52 2.81 -3.11
N VAL A 119 -1.80 3.19 -3.07
CA VAL A 119 -2.26 4.58 -3.29
C VAL A 119 -1.55 5.54 -2.33
N HIS A 120 -1.49 5.18 -1.04
CA HIS A 120 -0.91 6.04 -0.01
C HIS A 120 0.61 5.95 0.03
N ASN A 121 1.19 4.82 -0.37
CA ASN A 121 2.64 4.71 -0.59
C ASN A 121 3.09 5.62 -1.74
N LEU A 122 2.33 5.70 -2.82
CA LEU A 122 2.67 6.57 -3.97
C LEU A 122 2.48 8.05 -3.65
N THR A 123 1.45 8.40 -2.89
CA THR A 123 1.20 9.80 -2.48
C THR A 123 2.09 10.25 -1.33
N GLY A 124 2.51 9.36 -0.44
CA GLY A 124 3.21 9.68 0.80
C GLY A 124 2.29 10.31 1.85
N TRP A 125 0.99 10.07 1.77
CA TRP A 125 0.01 10.68 2.68
C TRP A 125 -0.13 9.91 3.98
N PRO A 126 -0.50 10.62 5.08
CA PRO A 126 -0.83 9.98 6.33
C PRO A 126 -1.95 8.97 6.15
N ALA A 127 -1.72 7.74 6.60
CA ALA A 127 -2.70 6.68 6.58
C ALA A 127 -2.64 5.88 7.88
N VAL A 128 -3.79 5.52 8.41
CA VAL A 128 -3.92 4.72 9.63
C VAL A 128 -4.92 3.60 9.40
N VAL A 129 -4.63 2.43 9.93
CA VAL A 129 -5.51 1.27 9.83
C VAL A 129 -6.02 0.91 11.22
N VAL A 130 -7.33 0.74 11.34
CA VAL A 130 -7.99 0.27 12.56
C VAL A 130 -8.80 -1.00 12.27
N ARG A 131 -8.89 -1.87 13.27
CA ARG A 131 -9.75 -3.04 13.18
C ARG A 131 -11.22 -2.61 13.22
N CYS A 132 -11.98 -2.97 12.20
CA CYS A 132 -13.41 -2.65 12.10
C CYS A 132 -14.31 -3.89 12.00
N GLY A 133 -13.77 -5.08 12.11
CA GLY A 133 -14.58 -6.30 12.01
C GLY A 133 -13.76 -7.57 12.11
N THR A 134 -14.49 -8.67 11.87
CA THR A 134 -13.93 -10.02 11.81
C THR A 134 -14.57 -10.76 10.64
N SER A 135 -13.75 -11.45 9.86
CA SER A 135 -14.24 -12.29 8.75
C SER A 135 -15.01 -13.52 9.27
N SER A 136 -15.73 -14.21 8.38
CA SER A 136 -16.38 -15.48 8.72
C SER A 136 -15.40 -16.56 9.20
N GLY A 137 -14.12 -16.45 8.83
CA GLY A 137 -13.03 -17.33 9.29
C GLY A 137 -12.36 -16.88 10.59
N GLY A 138 -12.88 -15.84 11.28
CA GLY A 138 -12.33 -15.37 12.56
C GLY A 138 -11.14 -14.42 12.43
N LEU A 139 -10.72 -14.05 11.22
CA LEU A 139 -9.59 -13.15 11.00
C LEU A 139 -10.00 -11.68 11.08
N PRO A 140 -9.15 -10.78 11.62
CA PRO A 140 -9.46 -9.36 11.70
C PRO A 140 -9.57 -8.73 10.31
N ILE A 141 -10.48 -7.76 10.19
CA ILE A 141 -10.63 -6.91 9.00
C ILE A 141 -10.25 -5.49 9.38
N GLY A 142 -9.31 -4.90 8.63
CA GLY A 142 -8.85 -3.53 8.79
C GLY A 142 -9.55 -2.57 7.83
N VAL A 143 -9.82 -1.38 8.34
CA VAL A 143 -10.23 -0.23 7.52
C VAL A 143 -9.13 0.81 7.58
N GLN A 144 -8.75 1.34 6.41
CA GLN A 144 -7.75 2.37 6.25
C GLN A 144 -8.42 3.74 6.15
N ILE A 145 -7.85 4.69 6.87
CA ILE A 145 -8.22 6.10 6.87
C ILE A 145 -7.01 6.89 6.38
N ALA A 146 -7.15 7.63 5.31
CA ALA A 146 -6.10 8.50 4.78
C ALA A 146 -6.56 9.95 4.75
N SER A 147 -5.64 10.86 5.06
CA SER A 147 -5.86 12.31 5.03
C SER A 147 -4.87 13.00 4.10
N ARG A 148 -5.07 14.30 3.86
CA ARG A 148 -4.11 15.13 3.13
C ARG A 148 -2.74 15.16 3.83
N PRO A 149 -1.67 15.50 3.10
CA PRO A 149 -0.35 15.71 3.69
C PRO A 149 -0.42 16.62 4.93
N TRP A 150 0.29 16.23 5.98
CA TRP A 150 0.39 16.96 7.26
C TRP A 150 -0.91 17.02 8.08
N GLN A 151 -1.94 16.29 7.69
CA GLN A 151 -3.21 16.19 8.41
C GLN A 151 -3.31 14.89 9.24
N ASP A 152 -2.19 14.43 9.80
CA ASP A 152 -2.11 13.20 10.61
C ASP A 152 -3.14 13.21 11.75
N ALA A 153 -3.30 14.36 12.41
CA ALA A 153 -4.28 14.52 13.48
C ALA A 153 -5.73 14.24 13.03
N THR A 154 -6.08 14.61 11.80
CA THR A 154 -7.41 14.35 11.23
C THR A 154 -7.61 12.85 11.00
N ALA A 155 -6.64 12.17 10.39
CA ALA A 155 -6.70 10.72 10.18
C ALA A 155 -6.82 9.98 11.52
N LEU A 156 -5.99 10.34 12.51
CA LEU A 156 -6.00 9.74 13.85
C LEU A 156 -7.31 9.98 14.60
N ALA A 157 -7.91 11.18 14.50
CA ALA A 157 -9.18 11.49 15.15
C ALA A 157 -10.32 10.61 14.59
N VAL A 158 -10.37 10.43 13.26
CA VAL A 158 -11.35 9.54 12.62
C VAL A 158 -11.10 8.09 12.99
N ALA A 159 -9.84 7.66 13.02
CA ALA A 159 -9.44 6.32 13.43
C ALA A 159 -9.87 6.01 14.87
N ALA A 160 -9.59 6.91 15.82
CA ALA A 160 -10.00 6.76 17.22
C ALA A 160 -11.53 6.67 17.37
N HIS A 161 -12.26 7.45 16.57
CA HIS A 161 -13.73 7.34 16.54
C HIS A 161 -14.20 5.98 16.06
N LEU A 162 -13.68 5.48 14.93
CA LEU A 162 -14.02 4.16 14.41
C LEU A 162 -13.63 3.06 15.38
N GLU A 163 -12.44 3.14 15.99
CA GLU A 163 -11.98 2.18 16.98
C GLU A 163 -12.94 2.11 18.18
N SER A 164 -13.44 3.27 18.67
CA SER A 164 -14.41 3.32 19.76
C SER A 164 -15.75 2.66 19.41
N VAL A 165 -16.16 2.72 18.16
CA VAL A 165 -17.44 2.14 17.68
C VAL A 165 -17.32 0.63 17.43
N PHE A 166 -16.19 0.18 16.87
CA PHE A 166 -15.99 -1.22 16.48
C PHE A 166 -15.26 -2.07 17.54
N GLY A 167 -14.96 -1.52 18.71
CA GLY A 167 -14.39 -2.24 19.85
C GLY A 167 -12.88 -2.43 19.80
N GLY A 168 -12.19 -1.78 18.88
CA GLY A 168 -10.74 -1.68 18.81
C GLY A 168 -9.98 -2.99 18.66
N TRP A 169 -8.73 -2.97 19.12
CA TRP A 169 -7.86 -4.14 19.13
C TRP A 169 -8.41 -5.26 20.04
N GLN A 170 -8.29 -6.48 19.56
CA GLN A 170 -8.61 -7.68 20.32
C GLN A 170 -7.43 -8.65 20.24
N PRO A 171 -7.10 -9.36 21.33
CA PRO A 171 -6.06 -10.36 21.29
C PRO A 171 -6.43 -11.47 20.29
N PRO A 172 -5.45 -12.06 19.60
CA PRO A 172 -5.70 -13.24 18.78
C PRO A 172 -6.26 -14.37 19.69
N PRO A 173 -7.13 -15.23 19.14
CA PRO A 173 -7.58 -16.40 19.89
C PRO A 173 -6.35 -17.22 20.32
N ALA A 174 -6.38 -17.73 21.55
CA ALA A 174 -5.28 -18.57 22.06
C ALA A 174 -5.05 -19.73 21.08
N VAL A 175 -3.83 -19.84 20.57
CA VAL A 175 -3.43 -21.00 19.80
C VAL A 175 -3.41 -22.17 20.77
N SER A 176 -4.40 -23.07 20.70
CA SER A 176 -4.33 -24.32 21.42
C SER A 176 -3.12 -25.08 20.90
N SER A 177 -2.13 -25.26 21.77
CA SER A 177 -1.03 -26.18 21.49
C SER A 177 -1.61 -27.57 21.23
N GLN A 178 -1.53 -28.00 19.96
CA GLN A 178 -1.75 -29.39 19.57
C GLN A 178 -0.53 -30.21 19.90
#